data_57ae080d85c9230fc683b791bcaceb47
#
_entry.id   57ae080d85c9230fc683b791bcaceb47
#
_cell.length_a   1.000
_cell.length_b   1.000
_cell.length_c   1.000
_cell.angle_alpha   90.00
_cell.angle_beta   90.00
_cell.angle_gamma   90.00
#
_symmetry.space_group_name_H-M   'P 1'
#
loop_
_entity.id
_entity.type
_entity.pdbx_description
1 polymer ?
#
loop_
_entity_poly.entity_id
_entity_poly.type
_entity_poly.pdbx_seq_one_letter_code
_entity_poly.pdbx_strand_id
1 'polypeptide(L)'
;MCFRYKKLPHFLVLQAVLQLLLSASSCSVMEDRDLCPCTLELDYSGCGQDRLKGGVVTRINSTKGGELHIADTVHVPLWSVPVPRTKLSVVTVWPPEASSSDKDLVVRIPEGHDCPEVWMYSETMSTDCENRSVEVSLHKNYSELTISVRNSSGDDFPYRMELRGNICGYDLYGNPLPGLFIAPVESSSRSLSGSAKVPRQVDNSLILDIISEDDTHRAFAIGNYIDASGYDWTSPDLKDIEMEIDYSRSLLSFKIGPWQKSVEFEVVI
;
A
#
# COMPACT_ATOMS: atom_id res chain seq x y z
N MET A 1 21.71 -74.31 -54.82
CA MET A 1 21.96 -72.93 -54.53
C MET A 1 22.57 -72.84 -53.13
N CYS A 2 23.89 -72.66 -53.04
CA CYS A 2 24.61 -72.71 -51.78
C CYS A 2 24.84 -71.26 -51.33
N PHE A 3 24.13 -70.80 -50.28
CA PHE A 3 24.37 -69.49 -49.70
C PHE A 3 25.63 -69.51 -48.82
N ARG A 4 26.70 -68.83 -49.26
CA ARG A 4 27.88 -68.58 -48.47
C ARG A 4 27.63 -67.47 -47.49
N TYR A 5 27.50 -67.79 -46.18
CA TYR A 5 27.57 -66.81 -45.11
C TYR A 5 29.00 -66.26 -45.03
N LYS A 6 29.16 -65.01 -45.44
CA LYS A 6 30.40 -64.22 -45.13
C LYS A 6 30.41 -63.95 -43.64
N LYS A 7 31.37 -64.57 -42.94
CA LYS A 7 31.66 -64.18 -41.54
C LYS A 7 31.99 -62.69 -41.47
N LEU A 8 31.13 -61.84 -40.85
CA LEU A 8 31.45 -60.52 -40.58
C LEU A 8 32.71 -60.49 -39.66
N PRO A 9 33.75 -59.68 -39.92
CA PRO A 9 34.94 -59.66 -39.10
C PRO A 9 34.55 -59.20 -37.69
N HIS A 10 34.94 -59.96 -36.68
CA HIS A 10 34.65 -59.70 -35.26
C HIS A 10 34.98 -58.25 -34.81
N PHE A 11 35.90 -57.58 -35.49
CA PHE A 11 36.30 -56.22 -35.29
C PHE A 11 35.15 -55.24 -35.59
N LEU A 12 34.38 -55.42 -36.65
CA LEU A 12 33.24 -54.57 -36.99
C LEU A 12 32.08 -54.69 -35.98
N VAL A 13 31.84 -55.92 -35.51
CA VAL A 13 30.82 -56.20 -34.49
C VAL A 13 31.20 -55.58 -33.16
N LEU A 14 32.49 -55.66 -32.77
CA LEU A 14 33.03 -55.06 -31.54
C LEU A 14 32.94 -53.54 -31.59
N GLN A 15 33.23 -52.94 -32.76
CA GLN A 15 33.16 -51.49 -32.95
C GLN A 15 31.70 -50.96 -32.89
N ALA A 16 30.72 -51.72 -33.46
CA ALA A 16 29.32 -51.38 -33.39
C ALA A 16 28.78 -51.51 -31.97
N VAL A 17 29.17 -52.50 -31.20
CA VAL A 17 28.79 -52.69 -29.80
C VAL A 17 29.39 -51.58 -28.92
N LEU A 18 30.64 -51.18 -29.17
CA LEU A 18 31.30 -50.08 -28.44
C LEU A 18 30.63 -48.74 -28.72
N GLN A 19 30.18 -48.48 -29.97
CA GLN A 19 29.44 -47.28 -30.32
C GLN A 19 28.04 -47.27 -29.69
N LEU A 20 27.35 -48.44 -29.63
CA LEU A 20 26.08 -48.55 -28.93
C LEU A 20 26.20 -48.33 -27.42
N LEU A 21 27.26 -48.80 -26.79
CA LEU A 21 27.53 -48.61 -25.37
C LEU A 21 27.87 -47.13 -25.05
N LEU A 22 28.59 -46.44 -25.96
CA LEU A 22 28.90 -45.04 -25.83
C LEU A 22 27.66 -44.13 -26.03
N SER A 23 26.72 -44.53 -26.87
CA SER A 23 25.44 -43.80 -27.03
C SER A 23 24.45 -44.05 -25.88
N ALA A 24 24.56 -45.20 -25.19
CA ALA A 24 23.74 -45.50 -24.02
C ALA A 24 24.22 -44.82 -22.71
N SER A 25 25.49 -44.36 -22.68
CA SER A 25 26.04 -43.60 -21.55
C SER A 25 25.83 -42.10 -21.70
N SER A 26 24.96 -41.63 -22.59
CA SER A 26 24.36 -40.29 -22.47
C SER A 26 23.49 -40.28 -21.21
N CYS A 27 24.16 -40.25 -20.06
CA CYS A 27 23.51 -39.81 -18.83
C CYS A 27 22.81 -38.51 -19.16
N SER A 28 21.51 -38.51 -19.19
CA SER A 28 20.75 -37.29 -18.89
C SER A 28 21.15 -36.92 -17.48
N VAL A 29 22.20 -36.11 -17.35
CA VAL A 29 22.40 -35.31 -16.14
C VAL A 29 21.11 -34.49 -16.11
N MET A 30 20.12 -34.93 -15.34
CA MET A 30 19.08 -34.05 -14.86
C MET A 30 19.83 -33.13 -13.92
N GLU A 31 20.44 -32.06 -14.50
CA GLU A 31 20.80 -30.89 -13.73
C GLU A 31 19.50 -30.46 -13.06
N ASP A 32 19.48 -30.49 -11.74
CA ASP A 32 18.49 -29.82 -10.92
C ASP A 32 18.71 -28.32 -11.15
N ARG A 33 18.31 -27.84 -12.35
CA ARG A 33 18.39 -26.43 -12.69
C ARG A 33 17.29 -25.78 -11.90
N ASP A 34 17.68 -24.86 -11.06
CA ASP A 34 16.73 -23.91 -10.48
C ASP A 34 15.83 -23.39 -11.60
N LEU A 35 14.53 -23.38 -11.35
CA LEU A 35 13.57 -22.88 -12.32
C LEU A 35 14.01 -21.48 -12.76
N CYS A 36 14.02 -21.23 -14.08
CA CYS A 36 14.30 -19.89 -14.59
C CYS A 36 13.45 -18.85 -13.84
N PRO A 37 14.00 -17.71 -13.46
CA PRO A 37 13.24 -16.66 -12.79
C PRO A 37 12.04 -16.24 -13.64
N CYS A 38 10.99 -15.74 -12.98
CA CYS A 38 9.88 -15.09 -13.64
C CYS A 38 10.31 -13.66 -14.03
N THR A 39 9.99 -13.23 -15.24
CA THR A 39 10.06 -11.80 -15.60
C THR A 39 8.78 -11.15 -15.14
N LEU A 40 8.85 -10.35 -14.07
CA LEU A 40 7.75 -9.53 -13.61
C LEU A 40 7.79 -8.19 -14.33
N GLU A 41 6.73 -7.87 -15.06
CA GLU A 41 6.53 -6.62 -15.77
C GLU A 41 5.42 -5.82 -15.09
N LEU A 42 5.75 -4.61 -14.68
CA LEU A 42 4.83 -3.66 -14.05
C LEU A 42 4.55 -2.51 -15.02
N ASP A 43 3.28 -2.36 -15.37
CA ASP A 43 2.78 -1.31 -16.27
C ASP A 43 2.23 -0.13 -15.45
N TYR A 44 2.95 1.00 -15.50
CA TYR A 44 2.60 2.24 -14.84
C TYR A 44 1.93 3.25 -15.77
N SER A 45 1.53 2.87 -16.98
CA SER A 45 0.93 3.79 -17.95
C SER A 45 -0.32 4.50 -17.40
N GLY A 46 -1.07 3.83 -16.51
CA GLY A 46 -2.22 4.39 -15.81
C GLY A 46 -1.89 5.41 -14.71
N CYS A 47 -0.63 5.49 -14.25
CA CYS A 47 -0.26 6.39 -13.15
C CYS A 47 -0.19 7.88 -13.53
N GLY A 48 -0.15 8.20 -14.83
CA GLY A 48 0.00 9.56 -15.34
C GLY A 48 1.46 10.00 -15.45
N GLN A 49 1.76 10.77 -16.52
CA GLN A 49 3.13 11.16 -16.86
C GLN A 49 3.79 12.04 -15.79
N ASP A 50 3.04 12.90 -15.11
CA ASP A 50 3.62 13.82 -14.12
C ASP A 50 4.08 13.06 -12.86
N ARG A 51 3.34 12.03 -12.46
CA ARG A 51 3.76 11.16 -11.35
C ARG A 51 5.01 10.37 -11.70
N LEU A 52 5.08 9.82 -12.92
CA LEU A 52 6.26 9.09 -13.38
C LEU A 52 7.50 9.98 -13.52
N LYS A 53 7.36 11.25 -13.92
CA LYS A 53 8.49 12.19 -13.91
C LYS A 53 9.06 12.42 -12.51
N GLY A 54 8.20 12.53 -11.49
CA GLY A 54 8.59 12.58 -10.08
C GLY A 54 9.18 11.27 -9.56
N GLY A 55 8.85 10.18 -10.22
CA GLY A 55 9.18 8.82 -9.81
C GLY A 55 8.13 8.21 -8.88
N VAL A 56 7.98 6.89 -8.96
CA VAL A 56 7.17 6.09 -8.04
C VAL A 56 8.06 5.06 -7.35
N VAL A 57 7.99 4.96 -6.05
CA VAL A 57 8.80 3.99 -5.28
C VAL A 57 8.09 2.66 -5.29
N THR A 58 8.71 1.64 -5.88
CA THR A 58 8.17 0.28 -5.92
C THR A 58 9.03 -0.66 -5.06
N ARG A 59 8.36 -1.45 -4.24
CA ARG A 59 8.97 -2.49 -3.40
C ARG A 59 8.36 -3.85 -3.74
N ILE A 60 9.21 -4.85 -3.88
CA ILE A 60 8.84 -6.23 -4.12
C ILE A 60 9.43 -7.07 -3.00
N ASN A 61 8.55 -7.76 -2.25
CA ASN A 61 8.94 -8.56 -1.11
C ASN A 61 8.40 -9.99 -1.23
N SER A 62 9.16 -10.99 -0.76
CA SER A 62 8.64 -12.35 -0.60
C SER A 62 7.65 -12.40 0.57
N THR A 63 6.50 -13.05 0.38
CA THR A 63 5.50 -13.25 1.42
C THR A 63 5.82 -14.41 2.38
N LYS A 64 6.81 -15.22 2.04
CA LYS A 64 7.23 -16.39 2.84
C LYS A 64 8.63 -16.16 3.43
N GLY A 65 8.78 -15.18 4.35
CA GLY A 65 9.99 -15.03 5.17
C GLY A 65 11.32 -15.23 4.42
N GLY A 66 11.38 -14.88 3.15
CA GLY A 66 12.49 -15.14 2.26
C GLY A 66 13.28 -13.87 1.96
N GLU A 67 14.44 -14.05 1.40
CA GLU A 67 15.49 -13.05 1.20
C GLU A 67 15.20 -12.01 0.11
N LEU A 68 14.06 -12.07 -0.60
CA LEU A 68 13.78 -11.13 -1.67
C LEU A 68 13.26 -9.81 -1.11
N HIS A 69 14.05 -8.78 -1.30
CA HIS A 69 13.67 -7.40 -1.10
C HIS A 69 14.25 -6.56 -2.24
N ILE A 70 13.39 -6.08 -3.13
CA ILE A 70 13.74 -5.14 -4.20
C ILE A 70 13.05 -3.83 -3.88
N ALA A 71 13.78 -2.72 -3.95
CA ALA A 71 13.24 -1.37 -3.83
C ALA A 71 13.87 -0.50 -4.92
N ASP A 72 13.04 0.15 -5.74
CA ASP A 72 13.49 1.02 -6.82
C ASP A 72 12.55 2.20 -7.00
N THR A 73 13.08 3.29 -7.56
CA THR A 73 12.29 4.45 -7.97
C THR A 73 12.10 4.42 -9.49
N VAL A 74 10.89 4.15 -9.92
CA VAL A 74 10.54 3.91 -11.31
C VAL A 74 10.09 5.22 -11.96
N HIS A 75 10.68 5.55 -13.12
CA HIS A 75 10.39 6.75 -13.92
C HIS A 75 9.88 6.42 -15.32
N VAL A 76 9.66 5.15 -15.61
CA VAL A 76 9.25 4.65 -16.94
C VAL A 76 7.87 4.00 -16.89
N PRO A 77 7.09 4.06 -17.96
CA PRO A 77 5.75 3.48 -17.97
C PRO A 77 5.74 1.95 -17.92
N LEU A 78 6.83 1.31 -18.32
CA LEU A 78 6.97 -0.14 -18.29
C LEU A 78 8.30 -0.50 -17.62
N TRP A 79 8.23 -1.24 -16.51
CA TRP A 79 9.42 -1.67 -15.76
C TRP A 79 9.40 -3.17 -15.58
N SER A 80 10.49 -3.83 -15.94
CA SER A 80 10.61 -5.28 -15.87
C SER A 80 11.77 -5.69 -14.96
N VAL A 81 11.55 -6.69 -14.14
CA VAL A 81 12.55 -7.19 -13.19
C VAL A 81 12.46 -8.72 -13.07
N PRO A 82 13.61 -9.44 -13.07
CA PRO A 82 13.61 -10.87 -12.80
C PRO A 82 13.37 -11.12 -11.31
N VAL A 83 12.42 -12.00 -11.01
CA VAL A 83 12.04 -12.39 -9.64
C VAL A 83 11.97 -13.92 -9.52
N PRO A 84 12.20 -14.50 -8.33
CA PRO A 84 12.03 -15.92 -8.13
C PRO A 84 10.57 -16.35 -8.34
N ARG A 85 10.37 -17.60 -8.70
CA ARG A 85 9.03 -18.22 -8.81
C ARG A 85 8.49 -18.51 -7.41
N THR A 86 7.74 -17.57 -6.87
CA THR A 86 7.18 -17.65 -5.52
C THR A 86 5.96 -16.74 -5.38
N LYS A 87 5.43 -16.63 -4.18
CA LYS A 87 4.39 -15.65 -3.85
C LYS A 87 5.06 -14.36 -3.39
N LEU A 88 4.79 -13.26 -4.09
CA LEU A 88 5.38 -11.95 -3.85
C LEU A 88 4.29 -10.92 -3.50
N SER A 89 4.69 -9.91 -2.73
CA SER A 89 3.94 -8.67 -2.58
C SER A 89 4.64 -7.56 -3.36
N VAL A 90 3.88 -6.82 -4.15
CA VAL A 90 4.32 -5.61 -4.85
C VAL A 90 3.59 -4.43 -4.23
N VAL A 91 4.33 -3.43 -3.77
CA VAL A 91 3.77 -2.18 -3.24
C VAL A 91 4.43 -1.02 -3.95
N THR A 92 3.62 -0.12 -4.51
CA THR A 92 4.09 1.11 -5.15
C THR A 92 3.53 2.31 -4.41
N VAL A 93 4.36 3.31 -4.14
CA VAL A 93 4.02 4.53 -3.40
C VAL A 93 4.35 5.77 -4.21
N TRP A 94 3.47 6.75 -4.18
CA TRP A 94 3.67 8.11 -4.68
C TRP A 94 3.08 9.11 -3.68
N PRO A 95 3.70 10.28 -3.45
CA PRO A 95 5.00 10.69 -3.97
C PRO A 95 6.16 9.95 -3.29
N PRO A 96 7.37 9.98 -3.87
CA PRO A 96 8.54 9.27 -3.32
C PRO A 96 8.86 9.65 -1.87
N GLU A 97 8.63 10.89 -1.49
CA GLU A 97 8.88 11.43 -0.15
C GLU A 97 7.98 10.79 0.92
N ALA A 98 6.82 10.27 0.52
CA ALA A 98 5.93 9.53 1.42
C ALA A 98 6.47 8.13 1.76
N SER A 99 7.38 7.60 0.92
CA SER A 99 7.97 6.28 1.15
C SER A 99 9.00 6.32 2.29
N SER A 100 8.86 5.41 3.24
CA SER A 100 9.79 5.25 4.35
C SER A 100 11.15 4.73 3.87
N SER A 101 12.25 5.17 4.48
CA SER A 101 13.57 4.56 4.30
C SER A 101 13.75 3.26 5.10
N ASP A 102 12.83 2.96 6.01
CA ASP A 102 12.81 1.74 6.81
C ASP A 102 12.51 0.53 5.91
N LYS A 103 13.25 -0.57 6.11
CA LYS A 103 13.07 -1.80 5.34
C LYS A 103 11.77 -2.51 5.66
N ASP A 104 11.27 -2.34 6.88
CA ASP A 104 10.12 -3.05 7.40
C ASP A 104 8.80 -2.26 7.21
N LEU A 105 8.87 -1.05 6.66
CA LEU A 105 7.72 -0.17 6.46
C LEU A 105 7.72 0.45 5.07
N VAL A 106 6.54 0.56 4.48
CA VAL A 106 6.36 1.30 3.22
C VAL A 106 6.15 2.78 3.47
N VAL A 107 5.31 3.13 4.43
CA VAL A 107 5.04 4.52 4.86
C VAL A 107 5.05 4.59 6.38
N ARG A 108 5.75 5.58 6.94
CA ARG A 108 5.72 5.91 8.36
C ARG A 108 5.15 7.30 8.53
N ILE A 109 4.23 7.45 9.46
CA ILE A 109 3.70 8.75 9.89
C ILE A 109 4.33 9.05 11.25
N PRO A 110 5.20 10.06 11.35
CA PRO A 110 5.77 10.46 12.63
C PRO A 110 4.68 11.03 13.56
N GLU A 111 4.84 10.84 14.85
CA GLU A 111 3.97 11.45 15.85
C GLU A 111 4.03 12.98 15.75
N GLY A 112 2.89 13.64 15.85
CA GLY A 112 2.77 15.09 15.71
C GLY A 112 2.76 15.57 14.25
N HIS A 113 2.61 14.69 13.29
CA HIS A 113 2.54 15.03 11.87
C HIS A 113 1.29 14.44 11.21
N ASP A 114 0.82 15.14 10.19
CA ASP A 114 -0.22 14.67 9.29
C ASP A 114 0.20 13.40 8.53
N CYS A 115 -0.78 12.62 8.11
CA CYS A 115 -0.56 11.61 7.08
C CYS A 115 -0.08 12.30 5.79
N PRO A 116 1.01 11.82 5.17
CA PRO A 116 1.41 12.34 3.86
C PRO A 116 0.32 12.07 2.81
N GLU A 117 0.30 12.85 1.74
CA GLU A 117 -0.58 12.62 0.59
C GLU A 117 -0.17 11.38 -0.16
N VAL A 118 -0.43 10.22 0.43
CA VAL A 118 0.02 8.93 -0.10
C VAL A 118 -0.98 8.33 -1.08
N TRP A 119 -0.50 8.06 -2.29
CA TRP A 119 -1.16 7.23 -3.28
C TRP A 119 -0.42 5.92 -3.37
N MET A 120 -1.13 4.81 -3.30
CA MET A 120 -0.49 3.52 -3.18
C MET A 120 -1.23 2.45 -3.99
N TYR A 121 -0.44 1.55 -4.55
CA TYR A 121 -0.87 0.28 -5.09
C TYR A 121 -0.29 -0.83 -4.22
N SER A 122 -1.05 -1.87 -3.94
CA SER A 122 -0.54 -3.08 -3.31
C SER A 122 -1.25 -4.31 -3.83
N GLU A 123 -0.47 -5.32 -4.22
CA GLU A 123 -1.00 -6.61 -4.64
C GLU A 123 -0.06 -7.74 -4.22
N THR A 124 -0.66 -8.85 -3.80
CA THR A 124 0.06 -10.09 -3.54
C THR A 124 -0.25 -11.09 -4.66
N MET A 125 0.79 -11.56 -5.34
CA MET A 125 0.64 -12.39 -6.54
C MET A 125 1.58 -13.60 -6.54
N SER A 126 1.25 -14.62 -7.36
CA SER A 126 2.16 -15.71 -7.66
C SER A 126 2.96 -15.40 -8.94
N THR A 127 4.25 -15.68 -8.90
CA THR A 127 5.18 -15.61 -10.04
C THR A 127 5.62 -17.00 -10.49
N ASP A 128 4.81 -18.04 -10.28
CA ASP A 128 5.08 -19.38 -10.75
C ASP A 128 4.77 -19.55 -12.26
N CYS A 129 5.44 -18.71 -13.06
CA CYS A 129 5.36 -18.65 -14.52
C CYS A 129 6.62 -18.01 -15.08
N GLU A 130 6.80 -18.02 -16.39
CA GLU A 130 7.96 -17.38 -17.05
C GLU A 130 7.83 -15.86 -17.10
N ASN A 131 6.62 -15.36 -17.36
CA ASN A 131 6.33 -13.94 -17.46
C ASN A 131 5.04 -13.60 -16.72
N ARG A 132 5.04 -12.51 -15.98
CA ARG A 132 3.88 -11.96 -15.30
C ARG A 132 3.80 -10.47 -15.58
N SER A 133 2.72 -10.01 -16.19
CA SER A 133 2.44 -8.58 -16.40
C SER A 133 1.32 -8.14 -15.47
N VAL A 134 1.46 -6.94 -14.89
CA VAL A 134 0.52 -6.36 -13.92
C VAL A 134 0.39 -4.85 -14.18
N GLU A 135 -0.85 -4.38 -14.24
CA GLU A 135 -1.15 -2.96 -14.32
C GLU A 135 -1.13 -2.35 -12.91
N VAL A 136 -0.35 -1.28 -12.73
CA VAL A 136 -0.22 -0.56 -11.46
C VAL A 136 -1.18 0.62 -11.44
N SER A 137 -2.21 0.54 -10.61
CA SER A 137 -3.19 1.61 -10.39
C SER A 137 -3.02 2.20 -9.00
N LEU A 138 -2.57 3.46 -8.93
CA LEU A 138 -2.38 4.16 -7.65
C LEU A 138 -3.71 4.67 -7.10
N HIS A 139 -4.02 4.33 -5.86
CA HIS A 139 -5.22 4.74 -5.15
C HIS A 139 -4.90 5.67 -3.98
N LYS A 140 -5.81 6.61 -3.70
CA LYS A 140 -5.67 7.57 -2.60
C LYS A 140 -5.86 6.86 -1.25
N ASN A 141 -4.80 6.79 -0.44
CA ASN A 141 -4.78 6.10 0.85
C ASN A 141 -4.77 7.02 2.08
N TYR A 142 -5.14 8.27 1.91
CA TYR A 142 -5.38 9.24 2.99
C TYR A 142 -6.73 9.92 2.77
N SER A 143 -7.28 10.49 3.83
CA SER A 143 -8.46 11.35 3.77
C SER A 143 -8.11 12.70 4.38
N GLU A 144 -8.43 13.79 3.70
CA GLU A 144 -8.37 15.12 4.32
C GLU A 144 -9.63 15.35 5.13
N LEU A 145 -9.44 15.57 6.43
CA LEU A 145 -10.51 15.85 7.37
C LEU A 145 -10.55 17.34 7.65
N THR A 146 -11.54 18.02 7.10
CA THR A 146 -11.79 19.43 7.36
C THR A 146 -12.79 19.59 8.51
N ILE A 147 -12.37 20.26 9.57
CA ILE A 147 -13.16 20.43 10.79
C ILE A 147 -13.51 21.91 10.93
N SER A 148 -14.80 22.20 11.03
CA SER A 148 -15.33 23.53 11.34
C SER A 148 -15.99 23.50 12.70
N VAL A 149 -15.55 24.37 13.61
CA VAL A 149 -16.14 24.46 14.95
C VAL A 149 -16.95 25.73 15.06
N ARG A 150 -18.23 25.62 15.44
CA ARG A 150 -19.09 26.74 15.76
C ARG A 150 -19.20 26.91 17.26
N ASN A 151 -19.08 28.13 17.72
CA ASN A 151 -19.39 28.51 19.09
C ASN A 151 -20.56 29.48 19.08
N SER A 152 -21.76 29.00 19.42
CA SER A 152 -22.98 29.84 19.47
C SER A 152 -23.01 30.80 20.68
N SER A 153 -22.08 30.67 21.64
CA SER A 153 -21.98 31.58 22.80
C SER A 153 -21.41 32.95 22.44
N GLY A 154 -20.72 33.06 21.29
CA GLY A 154 -20.11 34.32 20.81
C GLY A 154 -18.79 34.69 21.48
N ASP A 155 -18.23 33.80 22.32
CA ASP A 155 -16.94 33.99 22.93
C ASP A 155 -15.80 33.68 21.94
N ASP A 156 -14.63 34.33 22.12
CA ASP A 156 -13.43 33.97 21.36
C ASP A 156 -13.08 32.50 21.58
N PHE A 157 -12.52 31.90 20.53
CA PHE A 157 -12.26 30.46 20.49
C PHE A 157 -10.76 30.17 20.45
N PRO A 158 -10.03 30.30 21.58
CA PRO A 158 -8.60 30.06 21.64
C PRO A 158 -8.31 28.56 21.90
N TYR A 159 -8.78 27.67 21.01
CA TYR A 159 -8.55 26.25 21.17
C TYR A 159 -7.56 25.75 20.13
N ARG A 160 -6.75 24.76 20.52
CA ARG A 160 -6.02 23.90 19.60
C ARG A 160 -6.80 22.61 19.41
N MET A 161 -6.68 22.03 18.24
CA MET A 161 -7.31 20.76 17.91
C MET A 161 -6.23 19.74 17.55
N GLU A 162 -6.44 18.52 17.97
CA GLU A 162 -5.54 17.40 17.72
C GLU A 162 -6.34 16.15 17.34
N LEU A 163 -5.92 15.46 16.29
CA LEU A 163 -6.47 14.16 15.93
C LEU A 163 -5.61 13.07 16.52
N ARG A 164 -6.25 12.04 17.09
CA ARG A 164 -5.61 10.83 17.61
C ARG A 164 -6.24 9.60 16.98
N GLY A 165 -5.40 8.62 16.66
CA GLY A 165 -5.84 7.35 16.10
C GLY A 165 -4.84 6.24 16.40
N ASN A 166 -5.09 5.07 15.85
CA ASN A 166 -4.29 3.87 16.08
C ASN A 166 -3.57 3.35 14.82
N ILE A 167 -3.49 4.14 13.75
CA ILE A 167 -2.77 3.79 12.52
C ILE A 167 -1.64 4.79 12.28
N CYS A 168 -0.39 4.32 12.33
CA CYS A 168 0.81 5.15 12.22
C CYS A 168 1.57 4.98 10.89
N GLY A 169 0.97 4.38 9.87
CA GLY A 169 1.60 4.18 8.57
C GLY A 169 1.07 2.97 7.82
N TYR A 170 1.93 2.40 6.97
CA TYR A 170 1.63 1.22 6.17
C TYR A 170 2.79 0.23 6.19
N ASP A 171 2.48 -1.06 6.37
CA ASP A 171 3.44 -2.16 6.42
C ASP A 171 4.02 -2.50 5.04
N LEU A 172 4.93 -3.50 4.97
CA LEU A 172 5.55 -3.97 3.73
C LEU A 172 4.57 -4.48 2.67
N TYR A 173 3.35 -4.79 3.07
CA TYR A 173 2.30 -5.31 2.19
C TYR A 173 1.26 -4.24 1.83
N GLY A 174 1.45 -3.00 2.32
CA GLY A 174 0.54 -1.90 2.09
C GLY A 174 -0.70 -1.91 2.99
N ASN A 175 -0.72 -2.72 4.04
CA ASN A 175 -1.81 -2.70 5.01
C ASN A 175 -1.61 -1.57 6.03
N PRO A 176 -2.68 -0.97 6.56
CA PRO A 176 -2.59 -0.03 7.66
C PRO A 176 -1.79 -0.63 8.84
N LEU A 177 -0.78 0.10 9.31
CA LEU A 177 0.10 -0.32 10.38
C LEU A 177 -0.45 0.17 11.72
N PRO A 178 -0.80 -0.72 12.66
CA PRO A 178 -1.22 -0.34 13.99
C PRO A 178 -0.12 0.42 14.75
N GLY A 179 -0.49 1.51 15.41
CA GLY A 179 0.40 2.33 16.21
C GLY A 179 -0.21 3.70 16.49
N LEU A 180 0.42 4.44 17.40
CA LEU A 180 -0.08 5.76 17.79
C LEU A 180 0.03 6.76 16.62
N PHE A 181 -1.08 7.38 16.29
CA PHE A 181 -1.19 8.52 15.37
C PHE A 181 -1.65 9.74 16.16
N ILE A 182 -0.90 10.82 16.06
CA ILE A 182 -1.26 12.13 16.63
C ILE A 182 -0.91 13.18 15.59
N ALA A 183 -1.89 13.98 15.19
CA ALA A 183 -1.70 15.05 14.23
C ALA A 183 -2.38 16.34 14.71
N PRO A 184 -1.70 17.50 14.70
CA PRO A 184 -2.33 18.77 14.95
C PRO A 184 -3.31 19.09 13.80
N VAL A 185 -4.44 19.69 14.13
CA VAL A 185 -5.35 20.25 13.11
C VAL A 185 -4.92 21.68 12.86
N GLU A 186 -4.32 21.92 11.72
CA GLU A 186 -3.86 23.27 11.37
C GLU A 186 -5.06 24.20 11.19
N SER A 187 -5.16 25.22 12.02
CA SER A 187 -6.18 26.26 11.92
C SER A 187 -5.56 27.63 11.71
N SER A 188 -6.19 28.49 10.91
CA SER A 188 -5.79 29.89 10.88
C SER A 188 -6.27 30.59 12.14
N SER A 189 -5.45 31.50 12.69
CA SER A 189 -5.70 32.23 13.95
C SER A 189 -7.01 33.06 14.01
N ARG A 190 -7.80 33.06 12.95
CA ARG A 190 -9.10 33.77 12.83
C ARG A 190 -10.24 32.86 12.35
N SER A 191 -9.98 31.59 12.06
CA SER A 191 -10.96 30.66 11.51
C SER A 191 -11.16 29.53 12.50
N LEU A 192 -12.42 29.29 12.85
CA LEU A 192 -12.85 28.10 13.60
C LEU A 192 -12.79 26.82 12.73
N SER A 193 -12.02 26.86 11.67
CA SER A 193 -11.88 25.76 10.72
C SER A 193 -10.43 25.38 10.57
N GLY A 194 -10.15 24.10 10.57
CA GLY A 194 -8.85 23.54 10.35
C GLY A 194 -8.93 22.22 9.58
N SER A 195 -7.81 21.77 9.04
CA SER A 195 -7.74 20.47 8.37
C SER A 195 -6.53 19.67 8.83
N ALA A 196 -6.64 18.35 8.71
CA ALA A 196 -5.55 17.42 8.89
C ALA A 196 -5.78 16.19 8.02
N LYS A 197 -4.69 15.58 7.54
CA LYS A 197 -4.76 14.35 6.76
C LYS A 197 -4.62 13.15 7.67
N VAL A 198 -5.52 12.19 7.52
CA VAL A 198 -5.54 10.95 8.30
C VAL A 198 -5.29 9.74 7.39
N PRO A 199 -4.55 8.72 7.86
CA PRO A 199 -4.39 7.48 7.12
C PRO A 199 -5.71 6.70 7.07
N ARG A 200 -5.79 5.72 6.17
CA ARG A 200 -6.86 4.74 6.13
C ARG A 200 -7.05 4.09 7.51
N GLN A 201 -8.26 4.13 8.04
CA GLN A 201 -8.59 3.49 9.32
C GLN A 201 -9.06 2.04 9.10
N VAL A 202 -8.91 1.21 10.12
CA VAL A 202 -9.41 -0.18 10.16
C VAL A 202 -10.52 -0.35 11.18
N ASP A 203 -10.75 0.68 11.99
CA ASP A 203 -11.77 0.72 13.04
C ASP A 203 -12.25 2.16 13.28
N ASN A 204 -13.02 2.37 14.32
CA ASN A 204 -13.59 3.65 14.72
C ASN A 204 -12.82 4.36 15.86
N SER A 205 -11.53 4.08 16.00
CA SER A 205 -10.69 4.63 17.09
C SER A 205 -10.32 6.11 16.95
N LEU A 206 -10.67 6.75 15.82
CA LEU A 206 -10.30 8.15 15.57
C LEU A 206 -11.00 9.10 16.54
N ILE A 207 -10.23 9.93 17.23
CA ILE A 207 -10.66 10.91 18.23
C ILE A 207 -10.21 12.29 17.81
N LEU A 208 -11.09 13.28 17.92
CA LEU A 208 -10.73 14.69 17.89
C LEU A 208 -10.67 15.20 19.34
N ASP A 209 -9.53 15.73 19.74
CA ASP A 209 -9.32 16.39 21.00
C ASP A 209 -9.29 17.90 20.80
N ILE A 210 -10.19 18.62 21.46
CA ILE A 210 -10.24 20.08 21.48
C ILE A 210 -9.69 20.53 22.84
N ILE A 211 -8.60 21.28 22.80
CA ILE A 211 -7.81 21.66 23.97
C ILE A 211 -7.91 23.15 24.16
N SER A 212 -8.46 23.61 25.28
CA SER A 212 -8.59 25.02 25.64
C SER A 212 -7.28 25.59 26.20
N GLU A 213 -7.21 26.90 26.39
CA GLU A 213 -6.02 27.59 26.91
C GLU A 213 -5.62 27.16 28.33
N ASP A 214 -6.58 26.70 29.13
CA ASP A 214 -6.35 26.16 30.48
C ASP A 214 -6.01 24.66 30.49
N ASP A 215 -5.66 24.09 29.33
CA ASP A 215 -5.41 22.66 29.13
C ASP A 215 -6.62 21.72 29.45
N THR A 216 -7.82 22.27 29.46
CA THR A 216 -9.02 21.41 29.50
C THR A 216 -9.21 20.70 28.17
N HIS A 217 -9.36 19.38 28.21
CA HIS A 217 -9.55 18.53 27.06
C HIS A 217 -11.01 18.15 26.89
N ARG A 218 -11.50 18.25 25.63
CA ARG A 218 -12.78 17.66 25.21
C ARG A 218 -12.54 16.73 24.04
N ALA A 219 -12.71 15.44 24.29
CA ALA A 219 -12.49 14.38 23.31
C ALA A 219 -13.81 14.02 22.63
N PHE A 220 -13.82 14.02 21.31
CA PHE A 220 -14.94 13.59 20.47
C PHE A 220 -14.55 12.32 19.75
N ALA A 221 -15.27 11.23 19.97
CA ALA A 221 -15.06 9.94 19.30
C ALA A 221 -15.55 10.01 17.83
N ILE A 222 -14.90 10.82 17.01
CA ILE A 222 -15.33 11.12 15.64
C ILE A 222 -15.35 9.88 14.76
N GLY A 223 -14.51 8.88 15.02
CA GLY A 223 -14.50 7.61 14.30
C GLY A 223 -15.85 6.91 14.34
N ASN A 224 -16.56 6.92 15.47
CA ASN A 224 -17.90 6.36 15.58
C ASN A 224 -18.92 7.06 14.67
N TYR A 225 -18.81 8.38 14.55
CA TYR A 225 -19.71 9.17 13.73
C TYR A 225 -19.40 9.05 12.23
N ILE A 226 -18.10 8.98 11.88
CA ILE A 226 -17.67 8.70 10.51
C ILE A 226 -18.20 7.35 10.05
N ASP A 227 -18.09 6.31 10.89
CA ASP A 227 -18.64 4.97 10.60
C ASP A 227 -20.17 5.01 10.45
N ALA A 228 -20.89 5.64 11.40
CA ALA A 228 -22.34 5.79 11.37
C ALA A 228 -22.84 6.61 10.17
N SER A 229 -22.02 7.51 9.60
CA SER A 229 -22.33 8.25 8.37
C SER A 229 -22.34 7.36 7.12
N GLY A 230 -21.80 6.13 7.23
CA GLY A 230 -21.63 5.20 6.13
C GLY A 230 -20.39 5.49 5.28
N TYR A 231 -19.38 6.17 5.85
CA TYR A 231 -18.08 6.34 5.21
C TYR A 231 -17.38 4.99 5.06
N ASP A 232 -16.86 4.74 3.87
CA ASP A 232 -16.24 3.45 3.54
C ASP A 232 -14.70 3.57 3.52
N TRP A 233 -14.06 3.18 4.62
CA TRP A 233 -12.61 3.09 4.73
C TRP A 233 -12.00 1.98 3.86
N THR A 234 -12.80 1.06 3.31
CA THR A 234 -12.32 0.00 2.41
C THR A 234 -12.34 0.40 0.93
N SER A 235 -12.94 1.56 0.61
CA SER A 235 -12.93 2.10 -0.75
C SER A 235 -11.51 2.19 -1.31
N PRO A 236 -11.25 1.82 -2.57
CA PRO A 236 -9.93 1.97 -3.18
C PRO A 236 -9.39 3.40 -3.03
N ASP A 237 -10.18 4.40 -3.39
CA ASP A 237 -9.85 5.81 -3.23
C ASP A 237 -10.65 6.42 -2.08
N LEU A 238 -9.94 6.88 -1.04
CA LEU A 238 -10.59 7.53 0.09
C LEU A 238 -11.10 8.92 -0.29
N LYS A 239 -12.31 9.23 0.14
CA LYS A 239 -12.92 10.56 0.00
C LYS A 239 -12.51 11.46 1.14
N ASP A 240 -12.55 12.77 0.90
CA ASP A 240 -12.36 13.74 1.96
C ASP A 240 -13.64 13.89 2.81
N ILE A 241 -13.45 14.28 4.07
CA ILE A 241 -14.51 14.37 5.07
C ILE A 241 -14.59 15.83 5.54
N GLU A 242 -15.76 16.43 5.41
CA GLU A 242 -16.08 17.72 6.03
C GLU A 242 -16.91 17.47 7.29
N MET A 243 -16.50 18.07 8.39
CA MET A 243 -17.16 17.95 9.69
C MET A 243 -17.45 19.31 10.27
N GLU A 244 -18.63 19.51 10.81
CA GLU A 244 -19.01 20.69 11.58
C GLU A 244 -19.36 20.28 13.01
N ILE A 245 -18.78 20.96 13.99
CA ILE A 245 -19.02 20.74 15.40
C ILE A 245 -19.64 21.99 15.99
N ASP A 246 -20.86 21.91 16.52
CA ASP A 246 -21.41 22.95 17.38
C ASP A 246 -20.96 22.68 18.81
N TYR A 247 -19.89 23.35 19.21
CA TYR A 247 -19.28 23.19 20.53
C TYR A 247 -20.22 23.56 21.68
N SER A 248 -21.13 24.51 21.46
CA SER A 248 -22.07 24.97 22.49
C SER A 248 -23.23 23.99 22.72
N ARG A 249 -23.52 23.14 21.73
CA ARG A 249 -24.66 22.19 21.77
C ARG A 249 -24.22 20.73 21.76
N SER A 250 -22.90 20.50 21.68
CA SER A 250 -22.36 19.16 21.49
C SER A 250 -22.97 18.41 20.29
N LEU A 251 -23.28 19.14 19.22
CA LEU A 251 -23.80 18.59 17.98
C LEU A 251 -22.70 18.42 16.96
N LEU A 252 -22.73 17.28 16.28
CA LEU A 252 -21.83 16.96 15.18
C LEU A 252 -22.63 16.80 13.89
N SER A 253 -22.21 17.46 12.83
CA SER A 253 -22.73 17.23 11.49
C SER A 253 -21.60 16.86 10.53
N PHE A 254 -21.89 15.94 9.62
CA PHE A 254 -20.91 15.40 8.67
C PHE A 254 -21.37 15.61 7.24
N LYS A 255 -20.43 15.94 6.37
CA LYS A 255 -20.60 15.98 4.94
C LYS A 255 -19.46 15.19 4.30
N ILE A 256 -19.79 14.16 3.54
CA ILE A 256 -18.83 13.26 2.92
C ILE A 256 -18.85 13.45 1.40
N GLY A 257 -17.74 13.97 0.87
CA GLY A 257 -17.55 14.18 -0.56
C GLY A 257 -18.56 15.16 -1.19
N PRO A 258 -18.61 15.26 -2.53
CA PRO A 258 -19.50 16.19 -3.23
C PRO A 258 -20.99 15.79 -3.17
N TRP A 259 -21.31 14.57 -2.75
CA TRP A 259 -22.70 14.07 -2.64
C TRP A 259 -23.14 14.16 -1.19
N GLN A 260 -23.87 15.24 -0.91
CA GLN A 260 -24.33 15.62 0.42
C GLN A 260 -25.27 14.58 1.04
N LYS A 261 -24.76 13.77 1.94
CA LYS A 261 -25.54 13.17 2.99
C LYS A 261 -25.15 13.88 4.28
N SER A 262 -25.93 14.87 4.70
CA SER A 262 -25.78 15.48 6.02
C SER A 262 -26.38 14.50 7.03
N VAL A 263 -25.59 14.09 8.01
CA VAL A 263 -26.03 13.27 9.14
C VAL A 263 -25.73 14.08 10.39
N GLU A 264 -26.76 14.40 11.18
CA GLU A 264 -26.62 15.11 12.45
C GLU A 264 -26.63 14.10 13.60
N PHE A 265 -25.69 14.24 14.51
CA PHE A 265 -25.61 13.41 15.71
C PHE A 265 -25.55 14.29 16.95
N GLU A 266 -26.31 13.92 17.98
CA GLU A 266 -26.19 14.51 19.29
C GLU A 266 -25.07 13.80 20.06
N VAL A 267 -24.06 14.58 20.49
CA VAL A 267 -22.93 14.03 21.27
C VAL A 267 -23.31 14.05 22.73
N VAL A 268 -23.42 12.89 23.34
CA VAL A 268 -23.51 12.78 24.80
C VAL A 268 -22.10 12.88 25.36
N ILE A 269 -21.81 13.98 26.05
CA ILE A 269 -20.53 14.27 26.72
C ILE A 269 -20.51 13.60 28.08
#